data_a84349dcbb1912f59211740d87d97f16
#
_entry.id   a84349dcbb1912f59211740d87d97f16
#
_cell.length_a   1.000
_cell.length_b   1.000
_cell.length_c   1.000
_cell.angle_alpha   90.00
_cell.angle_beta   90.00
_cell.angle_gamma   90.00
#
_symmetry.space_group_name_H-M   'P 1'
#
loop_
_entity.id
_entity.type
_entity.pdbx_description
1 polymer ?
#
loop_
_entity_poly.entity_id
_entity_poly.type
_entity_poly.pdbx_seq_one_letter_code
_entity_poly.pdbx_strand_id
1 'polypeptide(L)'
;MIEIKNLTKKFNKFTALNQVNIRFNDGHSVALIGPNGCGKTTLIKCILGLNVVEDGDILVNNESVKEHYLYRKNIGYMPQIGRYPENMTIAQTIQMIKDTRKVSENELDTELLEAFELKSIFDKKMRTLSGGTTQKVSAVLAFLFNPGIIILDEPTA
;
A
#
# COMPACT_ATOMS: atom_id res chain seq x y z
N MET A 1 -2.76 11.44 -9.30
CA MET A 1 -1.68 11.30 -10.32
C MET A 1 -0.35 10.99 -9.66
N ILE A 2 0.46 10.05 -10.22
CA ILE A 2 1.84 9.79 -9.80
C ILE A 2 2.76 10.03 -11.00
N GLU A 3 3.82 10.78 -10.83
CA GLU A 3 4.83 11.01 -11.88
C GLU A 3 6.23 10.66 -11.33
N ILE A 4 6.97 9.87 -12.08
CA ILE A 4 8.31 9.39 -11.74
C ILE A 4 9.28 9.93 -12.78
N LYS A 5 10.34 10.62 -12.33
CA LYS A 5 11.32 11.31 -13.16
C LYS A 5 12.73 10.81 -12.88
N ASN A 6 13.34 10.16 -13.86
CA ASN A 6 14.74 9.69 -13.83
C ASN A 6 15.09 8.89 -12.56
N LEU A 7 14.13 8.11 -12.07
CA LEU A 7 14.24 7.42 -10.79
C LEU A 7 15.33 6.34 -10.84
N THR A 8 16.34 6.48 -9.99
CA THR A 8 17.37 5.48 -9.78
C THR A 8 17.37 5.01 -8.33
N LYS A 9 17.33 3.67 -8.16
CA LYS A 9 17.45 3.03 -6.85
C LYS A 9 18.50 1.95 -6.85
N LYS A 10 19.46 2.07 -5.94
CA LYS A 10 20.55 1.10 -5.76
C LYS A 10 20.48 0.45 -4.38
N PHE A 11 20.88 -0.81 -4.31
CA PHE A 11 21.14 -1.55 -3.08
C PHE A 11 22.61 -2.01 -3.14
N ASN A 12 23.49 -1.32 -2.44
CA ASN A 12 24.93 -1.48 -2.55
C ASN A 12 25.39 -1.37 -4.02
N LYS A 13 25.89 -2.46 -4.60
CA LYS A 13 26.38 -2.52 -6.00
C LYS A 13 25.27 -2.87 -7.00
N PHE A 14 24.08 -3.26 -6.54
CA PHE A 14 22.98 -3.68 -7.41
C PHE A 14 22.05 -2.49 -7.71
N THR A 15 21.85 -2.18 -8.98
CA THR A 15 20.90 -1.17 -9.44
C THR A 15 19.54 -1.85 -9.67
N ALA A 16 18.58 -1.61 -8.79
CA ALA A 16 17.23 -2.17 -8.87
C ALA A 16 16.30 -1.38 -9.80
N LEU A 17 16.49 -0.07 -9.86
CA LEU A 17 15.78 0.83 -10.78
C LEU A 17 16.84 1.75 -11.43
N ASN A 18 16.77 1.92 -12.75
CA ASN A 18 17.74 2.71 -13.49
C ASN A 18 17.04 3.72 -14.40
N GLN A 19 17.09 5.01 -14.04
CA GLN A 19 16.53 6.14 -14.77
C GLN A 19 15.07 5.93 -15.23
N VAL A 20 14.25 5.36 -14.36
CA VAL A 20 12.86 5.04 -14.66
C VAL A 20 12.03 6.33 -14.78
N ASN A 21 11.30 6.43 -15.89
CA ASN A 21 10.37 7.51 -16.17
C ASN A 21 8.99 6.93 -16.46
N ILE A 22 8.03 7.18 -15.58
CA ILE A 22 6.64 6.67 -15.72
C ILE A 22 5.67 7.73 -15.19
N ARG A 23 4.49 7.81 -15.81
CA ARG A 23 3.38 8.62 -15.33
C ARG A 23 2.12 7.76 -15.23
N PHE A 24 1.48 7.82 -14.06
CA PHE A 24 0.18 7.21 -13.79
C PHE A 24 -0.86 8.32 -13.64
N ASN A 25 -1.78 8.38 -14.60
CA ASN A 25 -2.83 9.40 -14.60
C ASN A 25 -3.97 9.01 -13.66
N ASP A 26 -4.72 10.02 -13.22
CA ASP A 26 -5.92 9.78 -12.41
C ASP A 26 -6.99 9.03 -13.21
N GLY A 27 -7.78 8.22 -12.50
CA GLY A 27 -8.86 7.42 -13.09
C GLY A 27 -8.42 6.21 -13.91
N HIS A 28 -7.13 5.90 -13.93
CA HIS A 28 -6.60 4.74 -14.67
C HIS A 28 -6.24 3.59 -13.74
N SER A 29 -6.57 2.37 -14.17
CA SER A 29 -6.01 1.14 -13.60
C SER A 29 -4.79 0.72 -14.41
N VAL A 30 -3.67 0.49 -13.74
CA VAL A 30 -2.39 0.13 -14.37
C VAL A 30 -1.82 -1.13 -13.74
N ALA A 31 -1.39 -2.08 -14.57
CA ALA A 31 -0.68 -3.28 -14.12
C ALA A 31 0.82 -3.16 -14.38
N LEU A 32 1.63 -3.37 -13.32
CA LEU A 32 3.07 -3.54 -13.43
C LEU A 32 3.40 -5.01 -13.67
N ILE A 33 3.78 -5.35 -14.89
CA ILE A 33 4.05 -6.72 -15.31
C ILE A 33 5.57 -6.91 -15.51
N GLY A 34 6.10 -8.03 -15.06
CA GLY A 34 7.49 -8.40 -15.23
C GLY A 34 7.92 -9.56 -14.34
N PRO A 35 9.07 -10.18 -14.60
CA PRO A 35 9.57 -11.32 -13.81
C PRO A 35 9.87 -10.93 -12.36
N ASN A 36 10.03 -11.95 -11.49
CA ASN A 36 10.45 -11.71 -10.12
C ASN A 36 11.84 -11.06 -10.11
N GLY A 37 12.04 -10.10 -9.20
CA GLY A 37 13.29 -9.36 -9.08
C GLY A 37 13.49 -8.21 -10.09
N CYS A 38 12.56 -7.94 -11.02
CA CYS A 38 12.69 -6.83 -11.98
C CYS A 38 12.44 -5.44 -11.38
N GLY A 39 12.18 -5.32 -10.07
CA GLY A 39 12.05 -4.03 -9.40
C GLY A 39 10.62 -3.56 -9.10
N LYS A 40 9.56 -4.33 -9.39
CA LYS A 40 8.16 -3.93 -9.13
C LYS A 40 7.93 -3.48 -7.69
N THR A 41 8.19 -4.34 -6.72
CA THR A 41 8.06 -4.02 -5.28
C THR A 41 9.01 -2.91 -4.85
N THR A 42 10.20 -2.80 -5.46
CA THR A 42 11.14 -1.69 -5.21
C THR A 42 10.52 -0.36 -5.64
N LEU A 43 9.93 -0.31 -6.83
CA LEU A 43 9.24 0.87 -7.33
C LEU A 43 8.08 1.28 -6.42
N ILE A 44 7.23 0.33 -6.04
CA ILE A 44 6.13 0.54 -5.09
C ILE A 44 6.67 1.12 -3.77
N LYS A 45 7.72 0.54 -3.20
CA LYS A 45 8.33 1.03 -1.95
C LYS A 45 8.94 2.42 -2.10
N CYS A 46 9.46 2.80 -3.26
CA CYS A 46 9.91 4.17 -3.54
C CYS A 46 8.71 5.13 -3.57
N ILE A 47 7.62 4.79 -4.25
CA ILE A 47 6.38 5.60 -4.27
C ILE A 47 5.84 5.79 -2.85
N LEU A 48 5.86 4.75 -2.03
CA LEU A 48 5.42 4.81 -0.63
C LEU A 48 6.42 5.55 0.28
N GLY A 49 7.59 5.95 -0.23
CA GLY A 49 8.65 6.57 0.56
C GLY A 49 9.24 5.64 1.64
N LEU A 50 9.12 4.33 1.43
CA LEU A 50 9.74 3.30 2.29
C LEU A 50 11.18 3.01 1.88
N ASN A 51 11.56 3.36 0.66
CA ASN A 51 12.93 3.33 0.16
C ASN A 51 13.40 4.75 -0.15
N VAL A 52 14.57 5.12 0.33
CA VAL A 52 15.24 6.36 -0.07
C VAL A 52 15.66 6.24 -1.53
N VAL A 53 15.43 7.30 -2.30
CA VAL A 53 15.77 7.40 -3.71
C VAL A 53 17.12 8.10 -3.85
N GLU A 54 18.06 7.52 -4.60
CA GLU A 54 19.39 8.11 -4.82
C GLU A 54 19.32 9.27 -5.83
N ASP A 55 18.71 9.01 -7.01
CA ASP A 55 18.56 10.01 -8.06
C ASP A 55 17.13 10.03 -8.60
N GLY A 56 16.75 11.16 -9.20
CA GLY A 56 15.41 11.39 -9.72
C GLY A 56 14.42 11.82 -8.64
N ASP A 57 13.16 11.88 -9.01
CA ASP A 57 12.07 12.28 -8.10
C ASP A 57 10.79 11.51 -8.38
N ILE A 58 9.93 11.46 -7.36
CA ILE A 58 8.56 10.94 -7.44
C ILE A 58 7.63 12.03 -6.96
N LEU A 59 6.68 12.38 -7.81
CA LEU A 59 5.63 13.35 -7.48
C LEU A 59 4.29 12.60 -7.30
N VAL A 60 3.64 12.83 -6.18
CA VAL A 60 2.26 12.39 -5.94
C VAL A 60 1.39 13.64 -5.88
N ASN A 61 0.44 13.78 -6.80
CA ASN A 61 -0.39 14.99 -6.96
C ASN A 61 0.44 16.28 -7.05
N ASN A 62 1.55 16.25 -7.80
CA ASN A 62 2.53 17.32 -8.02
C ASN A 62 3.40 17.68 -6.80
N GLU A 63 3.34 16.92 -5.71
CA GLU A 63 4.17 17.12 -4.52
C GLU A 63 5.24 16.03 -4.42
N SER A 64 6.50 16.43 -4.21
CA SER A 64 7.60 15.47 -4.09
C SER A 64 7.48 14.62 -2.84
N VAL A 65 7.63 13.31 -2.98
CA VAL A 65 7.64 12.37 -1.85
C VAL A 65 8.82 12.58 -0.90
N LYS A 66 9.83 13.36 -1.33
CA LYS A 66 11.01 13.70 -0.53
C LYS A 66 10.74 14.82 0.48
N GLU A 67 9.78 15.70 0.18
CA GLU A 67 9.53 16.90 0.97
C GLU A 67 8.71 16.60 2.22
N HIS A 68 7.72 15.70 2.13
CA HIS A 68 6.87 15.35 3.25
C HIS A 68 6.21 13.98 3.07
N TYR A 69 5.62 13.45 4.15
CA TYR A 69 4.99 12.14 4.18
C TYR A 69 3.45 12.19 4.10
N LEU A 70 2.83 13.38 4.08
CA LEU A 70 1.37 13.54 4.19
C LEU A 70 0.62 12.95 2.99
N TYR A 71 1.23 12.90 1.80
CA TYR A 71 0.66 12.28 0.61
C TYR A 71 0.22 10.82 0.86
N ARG A 72 0.88 10.11 1.82
CA ARG A 72 0.54 8.72 2.17
C ARG A 72 -0.86 8.56 2.75
N LYS A 73 -1.46 9.63 3.29
CA LYS A 73 -2.84 9.59 3.78
C LYS A 73 -3.83 9.27 2.67
N ASN A 74 -3.51 9.67 1.43
CA ASN A 74 -4.32 9.42 0.25
C ASN A 74 -3.95 8.14 -0.50
N ILE A 75 -3.09 7.29 0.07
CA ILE A 75 -2.69 6.01 -0.52
C ILE A 75 -3.21 4.85 0.33
N GLY A 76 -3.95 3.95 -0.30
CA GLY A 76 -4.24 2.61 0.21
C GLY A 76 -3.20 1.64 -0.33
N TYR A 77 -2.58 0.86 0.55
CA TYR A 77 -1.56 -0.11 0.16
C TYR A 77 -1.87 -1.50 0.68
N MET A 78 -1.93 -2.46 -0.23
CA MET A 78 -1.99 -3.88 0.09
C MET A 78 -0.62 -4.50 -0.23
N PRO A 79 0.17 -4.89 0.78
CA PRO A 79 1.45 -5.56 0.56
C PRO A 79 1.25 -7.01 0.11
N GLN A 80 2.24 -7.57 -0.59
CA GLN A 80 2.28 -8.99 -0.95
C GLN A 80 2.10 -9.90 0.26
N ILE A 81 2.76 -9.57 1.38
CA ILE A 81 2.62 -10.28 2.66
C ILE A 81 2.22 -9.27 3.73
N GLY A 82 0.97 -9.33 4.18
CA GLY A 82 0.47 -8.51 5.28
C GLY A 82 1.11 -8.95 6.61
N ARG A 83 1.80 -8.03 7.28
CA ARG A 83 2.36 -8.25 8.62
C ARG A 83 1.67 -7.33 9.61
N TYR A 84 0.99 -7.92 10.56
CA TYR A 84 0.21 -7.22 11.58
C TYR A 84 0.62 -7.70 12.97
N PRO A 85 0.34 -6.94 14.05
CA PRO A 85 0.58 -7.39 15.41
C PRO A 85 -0.13 -8.71 15.69
N GLU A 86 0.62 -9.79 15.87
CA GLU A 86 0.11 -11.17 15.92
C GLU A 86 -0.92 -11.40 17.03
N ASN A 87 -0.79 -10.71 18.16
CA ASN A 87 -1.67 -10.87 19.32
C ASN A 87 -2.94 -10.00 19.27
N MET A 88 -3.03 -9.05 18.34
CA MET A 88 -4.22 -8.26 18.11
C MET A 88 -5.28 -9.05 17.35
N THR A 89 -6.54 -8.78 17.65
CA THR A 89 -7.66 -9.27 16.84
C THR A 89 -7.80 -8.44 15.55
N ILE A 90 -8.62 -8.93 14.60
CA ILE A 90 -8.94 -8.17 13.39
C ILE A 90 -9.52 -6.80 13.77
N ALA A 91 -10.50 -6.77 14.69
CA ALA A 91 -11.12 -5.53 15.16
C ALA A 91 -10.09 -4.57 15.77
N GLN A 92 -9.20 -5.07 16.64
CA GLN A 92 -8.15 -4.26 17.26
C GLN A 92 -7.15 -3.72 16.23
N THR A 93 -6.81 -4.50 15.20
CA THR A 93 -5.91 -4.08 14.12
C THR A 93 -6.54 -2.95 13.31
N ILE A 94 -7.83 -3.07 12.94
CA ILE A 94 -8.57 -2.03 12.24
C ILE A 94 -8.63 -0.76 13.11
N GLN A 95 -8.98 -0.90 14.38
CA GLN A 95 -9.07 0.23 15.29
C GLN A 95 -7.73 0.96 15.45
N MET A 96 -6.64 0.24 15.62
CA MET A 96 -5.29 0.83 15.72
C MET A 96 -4.96 1.70 14.48
N ILE A 97 -5.33 1.25 13.28
CA ILE A 97 -5.07 2.01 12.06
C ILE A 97 -6.00 3.23 11.96
N LYS A 98 -7.27 3.10 12.37
CA LYS A 98 -8.21 4.23 12.46
C LYS A 98 -7.68 5.31 13.40
N ASP A 99 -7.22 4.92 14.58
CA ASP A 99 -6.66 5.85 15.59
C ASP A 99 -5.41 6.56 15.04
N THR A 100 -4.55 5.82 14.34
CA THR A 100 -3.33 6.38 13.70
C THR A 100 -3.67 7.38 12.62
N ARG A 101 -4.71 7.11 11.82
CA ARG A 101 -5.17 8.00 10.74
C ARG A 101 -6.07 9.14 11.24
N LYS A 102 -6.60 9.06 12.46
CA LYS A 102 -7.54 10.00 13.06
C LYS A 102 -8.79 10.21 12.19
N VAL A 103 -9.36 9.11 11.71
CA VAL A 103 -10.53 9.09 10.82
C VAL A 103 -11.75 8.66 11.60
N SER A 104 -12.89 9.32 11.36
CA SER A 104 -14.19 8.99 11.99
C SER A 104 -14.87 7.81 11.29
N GLU A 105 -15.84 7.17 11.97
CA GLU A 105 -16.59 6.02 11.42
C GLU A 105 -17.30 6.36 10.09
N ASN A 106 -17.82 7.58 9.96
CA ASN A 106 -18.59 8.02 8.79
C ASN A 106 -17.74 8.21 7.54
N GLU A 107 -16.41 8.19 7.66
CA GLU A 107 -15.47 8.37 6.56
C GLU A 107 -14.93 7.02 6.05
N LEU A 108 -15.41 5.90 6.61
CA LEU A 108 -14.92 4.57 6.24
C LEU A 108 -15.73 3.99 5.09
N ASP A 109 -15.03 3.40 4.14
CA ASP A 109 -15.61 2.51 3.13
C ASP A 109 -15.64 1.07 3.68
N THR A 110 -16.82 0.59 4.05
CA THR A 110 -17.00 -0.74 4.63
C THR A 110 -17.42 -1.81 3.63
N GLU A 111 -17.51 -1.50 2.34
CA GLU A 111 -18.01 -2.43 1.31
C GLU A 111 -17.24 -3.75 1.30
N LEU A 112 -15.91 -3.71 1.23
CA LEU A 112 -15.09 -4.93 1.26
C LEU A 112 -15.13 -5.66 2.60
N LEU A 113 -15.28 -4.93 3.70
CA LEU A 113 -15.39 -5.53 5.03
C LEU A 113 -16.67 -6.36 5.15
N GLU A 114 -17.75 -5.90 4.55
CA GLU A 114 -19.03 -6.59 4.47
C GLU A 114 -18.99 -7.74 3.46
N ALA A 115 -18.49 -7.50 2.25
CA ALA A 115 -18.36 -8.49 1.20
C ALA A 115 -17.50 -9.71 1.59
N PHE A 116 -16.47 -9.49 2.42
CA PHE A 116 -15.62 -10.58 2.93
C PHE A 116 -16.12 -11.18 4.25
N GLU A 117 -17.26 -10.71 4.77
CA GLU A 117 -17.89 -11.16 6.03
C GLU A 117 -16.93 -11.12 7.22
N LEU A 118 -15.95 -10.21 7.23
CA LEU A 118 -14.92 -10.15 8.27
C LEU A 118 -15.48 -9.84 9.66
N LYS A 119 -16.66 -9.19 9.76
CA LYS A 119 -17.31 -8.90 11.03
C LYS A 119 -17.58 -10.18 11.84
N SER A 120 -17.87 -11.30 11.17
CA SER A 120 -18.14 -12.60 11.81
C SER A 120 -16.94 -13.21 12.52
N ILE A 121 -15.73 -12.73 12.21
CA ILE A 121 -14.46 -13.24 12.74
C ILE A 121 -13.59 -12.15 13.38
N PHE A 122 -14.17 -11.01 13.74
CA PHE A 122 -13.46 -9.84 14.30
C PHE A 122 -12.64 -10.16 15.54
N ASP A 123 -13.09 -11.13 16.36
CA ASP A 123 -12.41 -11.54 17.58
C ASP A 123 -11.21 -12.48 17.34
N LYS A 124 -11.03 -12.97 16.11
CA LYS A 124 -9.88 -13.83 15.80
C LYS A 124 -8.58 -13.03 15.82
N LYS A 125 -7.56 -13.59 16.47
CA LYS A 125 -6.21 -13.00 16.50
C LYS A 125 -5.53 -13.13 15.14
N MET A 126 -4.76 -12.13 14.73
CA MET A 126 -4.06 -12.10 13.45
C MET A 126 -3.19 -13.36 13.23
N ARG A 127 -2.50 -13.85 14.26
CA ARG A 127 -1.67 -15.07 14.18
C ARG A 127 -2.45 -16.36 13.87
N THR A 128 -3.78 -16.36 14.05
CA THR A 128 -4.61 -17.56 13.85
C THR A 128 -5.29 -17.58 12.47
N LEU A 129 -5.07 -16.54 11.67
CA LEU A 129 -5.68 -16.41 10.36
C LEU A 129 -4.93 -17.25 9.31
N SER A 130 -5.67 -17.79 8.36
CA SER A 130 -5.07 -18.36 7.14
C SER A 130 -4.47 -17.25 6.27
N GLY A 131 -3.55 -17.60 5.37
CA GLY A 131 -2.98 -16.65 4.41
C GLY A 131 -4.05 -15.90 3.62
N GLY A 132 -5.05 -16.60 3.08
CA GLY A 132 -6.15 -15.97 2.35
C GLY A 132 -6.99 -15.03 3.21
N THR A 133 -7.23 -15.37 4.50
CA THR A 133 -7.94 -14.45 5.42
C THR A 133 -7.09 -13.22 5.73
N THR A 134 -5.78 -13.38 5.91
CA THR A 134 -4.86 -12.25 6.10
C THR A 134 -4.83 -11.33 4.87
N GLN A 135 -4.88 -11.90 3.66
CA GLN A 135 -5.00 -11.11 2.43
C GLN A 135 -6.32 -10.33 2.37
N LYS A 136 -7.46 -10.94 2.75
CA LYS A 136 -8.75 -10.22 2.86
C LYS A 136 -8.66 -9.05 3.83
N VAL A 137 -8.05 -9.23 5.01
CA VAL A 137 -7.82 -8.13 5.96
C VAL A 137 -6.92 -7.06 5.35
N SER A 138 -5.84 -7.43 4.64
CA SER A 138 -4.95 -6.48 3.96
C SER A 138 -5.67 -5.69 2.88
N ALA A 139 -6.53 -6.35 2.09
CA ALA A 139 -7.35 -5.68 1.08
C ALA A 139 -8.32 -4.68 1.74
N VAL A 140 -9.07 -5.11 2.76
CA VAL A 140 -9.96 -4.20 3.50
C VAL A 140 -9.21 -2.97 4.01
N LEU A 141 -8.06 -3.15 4.65
CA LEU A 141 -7.28 -2.02 5.17
C LEU A 141 -6.76 -1.07 4.08
N ALA A 142 -6.51 -1.58 2.86
CA ALA A 142 -6.11 -0.75 1.73
C ALA A 142 -7.24 0.15 1.21
N PHE A 143 -8.50 -0.31 1.26
CA PHE A 143 -9.66 0.43 0.76
C PHE A 143 -10.41 1.20 1.84
N LEU A 144 -10.39 0.75 3.09
CA LEU A 144 -11.22 1.20 4.21
C LEU A 144 -11.30 2.73 4.39
N PHE A 145 -10.23 3.46 4.03
CA PHE A 145 -10.14 4.90 4.23
C PHE A 145 -10.41 5.71 2.95
N ASN A 146 -11.07 5.09 1.97
CA ASN A 146 -11.44 5.70 0.69
C ASN A 146 -10.28 6.49 0.05
N PRO A 147 -9.11 5.88 -0.15
CA PRO A 147 -7.94 6.59 -0.66
C PRO A 147 -8.11 6.92 -2.15
N GLY A 148 -7.59 8.07 -2.59
CA GLY A 148 -7.58 8.44 -4.01
C GLY A 148 -6.59 7.63 -4.87
N ILE A 149 -5.66 6.91 -4.24
CA ILE A 149 -4.68 6.04 -4.92
C ILE A 149 -4.66 4.69 -4.20
N ILE A 150 -4.78 3.60 -4.96
CA ILE A 150 -4.69 2.24 -4.43
C ILE A 150 -3.51 1.54 -5.10
N ILE A 151 -2.65 0.94 -4.29
CA ILE A 151 -1.50 0.15 -4.74
C ILE A 151 -1.64 -1.26 -4.18
N LEU A 152 -1.69 -2.25 -5.06
CA LEU A 152 -1.79 -3.66 -4.71
C LEU A 152 -0.51 -4.37 -5.19
N ASP A 153 0.24 -4.98 -4.27
CA ASP A 153 1.48 -5.71 -4.56
C ASP A 153 1.19 -7.21 -4.53
N GLU A 154 1.02 -7.82 -5.71
CA GLU A 154 0.67 -9.23 -5.92
C GLU A 154 -0.59 -9.68 -5.14
N PRO A 155 -1.77 -9.09 -5.40
CA PRO A 155 -2.97 -9.32 -4.59
C PRO A 155 -3.56 -10.74 -4.67
N THR A 156 -3.09 -11.56 -5.60
CA THR A 156 -3.59 -12.92 -5.87
C THR A 156 -2.54 -14.02 -5.68
N ALA A 157 -1.41 -13.70 -5.02
CA ALA A 157 -0.32 -14.64 -4.78
C ALA A 157 -0.61 -15.60 -3.62
#